data_87531e1ab3abc68f3cd3ee88e552f19e
#
_entry.id   87531e1ab3abc68f3cd3ee88e552f19e
#
_cell.length_a   1.000
_cell.length_b   1.000
_cell.length_c   1.000
_cell.angle_alpha   90.00
_cell.angle_beta   90.00
_cell.angle_gamma   90.00
#
_symmetry.space_group_name_H-M   'P 1'
#
loop_
_entity.id
_entity.type
_entity.pdbx_description
1 polymer ?
#
loop_
_entity_poly.entity_id
_entity_poly.type
_entity_poly.pdbx_seq_one_letter_code
_entity_poly.pdbx_strand_id
1 'polypeptide(L)'
;MDPITELMERLKSDASLLAAAKEITDADQIRCYDNKIPQNLLDAAIEEIDNRNWRYGWKSSQMLGFGHWNVVLSDSKIEREEVYHEVPQCIRDLWDYIQPRFLPTTPVLVRAYSNAHTYGVEGYIHRDSKFAEDQTCIIYVEKDWKPEWAGETVFLNEDGDVIKAVLPRYGRITVFPGDIKHVGRGVSRICPTIRRVLVLKGKPRE
;
A
#
# COMPACT_ATOMS: atom_id res chain seq x y z
N MET A 1 -16.58 39.92 -11.34
CA MET A 1 -15.92 38.61 -11.24
C MET A 1 -17.01 37.55 -11.38
N ASP A 2 -16.75 36.53 -12.18
CA ASP A 2 -17.72 35.43 -12.37
C ASP A 2 -17.90 34.67 -11.04
N PRO A 3 -19.14 34.23 -10.69
CA PRO A 3 -19.43 33.57 -9.40
C PRO A 3 -18.58 32.33 -9.13
N ILE A 4 -18.13 31.63 -10.18
CA ILE A 4 -17.24 30.47 -10.07
C ILE A 4 -15.84 30.89 -9.65
N THR A 5 -15.33 31.97 -10.23
CA THR A 5 -14.02 32.54 -9.87
C THR A 5 -14.00 33.03 -8.42
N GLU A 6 -15.08 33.68 -7.98
CA GLU A 6 -15.21 34.15 -6.58
C GLU A 6 -15.30 32.97 -5.60
N LEU A 7 -16.02 31.90 -5.95
CA LEU A 7 -16.11 30.67 -5.15
C LEU A 7 -14.73 29.98 -5.07
N MET A 8 -13.99 29.91 -6.15
CA MET A 8 -12.66 29.33 -6.19
C MET A 8 -11.63 30.10 -5.37
N GLU A 9 -11.73 31.44 -5.35
CA GLU A 9 -10.88 32.29 -4.50
C GLU A 9 -11.24 32.14 -3.02
N ARG A 10 -12.51 32.02 -2.67
CA ARG A 10 -12.97 31.76 -1.29
C ARG A 10 -12.51 30.36 -0.81
N LEU A 11 -12.59 29.33 -1.67
CA LEU A 11 -12.08 28.00 -1.37
C LEU A 11 -10.56 28.03 -1.13
N LYS A 12 -9.80 28.81 -1.90
CA LYS A 12 -8.35 28.94 -1.71
C LYS A 12 -7.97 29.70 -0.44
N SER A 13 -8.82 30.59 0.05
CA SER A 13 -8.56 31.40 1.26
C SER A 13 -9.01 30.73 2.56
N ASP A 14 -9.83 29.68 2.49
CA ASP A 14 -10.34 28.95 3.65
C ASP A 14 -9.56 27.65 3.85
N ALA A 15 -8.63 27.66 4.79
CA ALA A 15 -7.78 26.51 5.09
C ALA A 15 -8.58 25.26 5.51
N SER A 16 -9.76 25.44 6.15
CA SER A 16 -10.62 24.31 6.57
C SER A 16 -11.31 23.64 5.37
N LEU A 17 -11.78 24.44 4.42
CA LEU A 17 -12.38 23.92 3.18
C LEU A 17 -11.35 23.27 2.26
N LEU A 18 -10.13 23.81 2.21
CA LEU A 18 -9.04 23.19 1.49
C LEU A 18 -8.62 21.85 2.10
N ALA A 19 -8.55 21.78 3.43
CA ALA A 19 -8.25 20.54 4.15
C ALA A 19 -9.32 19.48 3.90
N ALA A 20 -10.61 19.84 4.00
CA ALA A 20 -11.72 18.95 3.73
C ALA A 20 -11.78 18.48 2.28
N ALA A 21 -11.50 19.38 1.31
CA ALA A 21 -11.43 19.03 -0.10
C ALA A 21 -10.27 18.06 -0.39
N LYS A 22 -9.12 18.27 0.24
CA LYS A 22 -7.97 17.38 0.14
C LYS A 22 -8.30 16.00 0.71
N GLU A 23 -8.93 15.93 1.87
CA GLU A 23 -9.32 14.68 2.51
C GLU A 23 -10.24 13.83 1.63
N ILE A 24 -11.27 14.44 1.01
CA ILE A 24 -12.14 13.76 0.05
C ILE A 24 -11.33 13.25 -1.14
N THR A 25 -10.44 14.09 -1.68
CA THR A 25 -9.59 13.73 -2.82
C THR A 25 -8.65 12.58 -2.47
N ASP A 26 -8.03 12.59 -1.28
CA ASP A 26 -7.13 11.53 -0.84
C ASP A 26 -7.88 10.21 -0.67
N ALA A 27 -9.09 10.21 -0.09
CA ALA A 27 -9.92 9.01 0.05
C ALA A 27 -10.31 8.41 -1.31
N ASP A 28 -10.60 9.23 -2.32
CA ASP A 28 -10.97 8.82 -3.67
C ASP A 28 -9.77 8.27 -4.47
N GLN A 29 -8.56 8.70 -4.14
CA GLN A 29 -7.34 8.17 -4.75
C GLN A 29 -6.96 6.77 -4.23
N ILE A 30 -7.51 6.33 -3.09
CA ILE A 30 -7.32 4.99 -2.56
C ILE A 30 -8.29 4.03 -3.23
N ARG A 31 -7.81 3.28 -4.21
CA ARG A 31 -8.62 2.40 -5.06
C ARG A 31 -8.45 0.95 -4.66
N CYS A 32 -9.56 0.21 -4.60
CA CYS A 32 -9.58 -1.21 -4.28
C CYS A 32 -10.20 -2.01 -5.42
N TYR A 33 -9.57 -3.14 -5.78
CA TYR A 33 -10.04 -4.04 -6.83
C TYR A 33 -10.03 -5.48 -6.31
N ASP A 34 -11.21 -6.11 -6.32
CA ASP A 34 -11.39 -7.49 -5.89
C ASP A 34 -11.49 -8.43 -7.10
N ASN A 35 -10.93 -9.64 -6.97
CA ASN A 35 -11.04 -10.71 -7.97
C ASN A 35 -10.56 -10.29 -9.38
N LYS A 36 -9.49 -9.49 -9.46
CA LYS A 36 -8.95 -8.97 -10.73
C LYS A 36 -7.62 -9.59 -11.13
N ILE A 37 -6.93 -10.29 -10.24
CA ILE A 37 -5.66 -10.97 -10.55
C ILE A 37 -5.99 -12.38 -11.06
N PRO A 38 -5.43 -12.82 -12.21
CA PRO A 38 -5.47 -14.21 -12.63
C PRO A 38 -4.88 -15.12 -11.55
N GLN A 39 -5.58 -16.23 -11.25
CA GLN A 39 -5.22 -17.10 -10.13
C GLN A 39 -3.79 -17.63 -10.23
N ASN A 40 -3.35 -18.01 -11.43
CA ASN A 40 -1.99 -18.50 -11.67
C ASN A 40 -0.90 -17.47 -11.33
N LEU A 41 -1.11 -16.18 -11.60
CA LEU A 41 -0.15 -15.12 -11.25
C LEU A 41 -0.12 -14.90 -9.72
N LEU A 42 -1.28 -14.92 -9.09
CA LEU A 42 -1.39 -14.76 -7.64
C LEU A 42 -0.75 -15.95 -6.91
N ASP A 43 -1.05 -17.18 -7.32
CA ASP A 43 -0.48 -18.39 -6.72
C ASP A 43 1.05 -18.44 -6.87
N ALA A 44 1.59 -18.09 -8.04
CA ALA A 44 3.03 -18.05 -8.26
C ALA A 44 3.74 -17.00 -7.37
N ALA A 45 3.11 -15.83 -7.18
CA ALA A 45 3.65 -14.80 -6.29
C ALA A 45 3.58 -15.22 -4.81
N ILE A 46 2.53 -15.91 -4.40
CA ILE A 46 2.38 -16.44 -3.03
C ILE A 46 3.41 -17.55 -2.77
N GLU A 47 3.58 -18.47 -3.70
CA GLU A 47 4.59 -19.53 -3.61
C GLU A 47 6.01 -18.96 -3.46
N GLU A 48 6.34 -17.92 -4.23
CA GLU A 48 7.62 -17.22 -4.09
C GLU A 48 7.80 -16.64 -2.67
N ILE A 49 6.77 -15.99 -2.12
CA ILE A 49 6.80 -15.41 -0.77
C ILE A 49 6.94 -16.51 0.29
N ASP A 50 6.23 -17.64 0.11
CA ASP A 50 6.21 -18.75 1.07
C ASP A 50 7.55 -19.49 1.12
N ASN A 51 8.26 -19.54 0.01
CA ASN A 51 9.59 -20.17 -0.10
C ASN A 51 10.74 -19.28 0.38
N ARG A 52 10.47 -18.03 0.82
CA ARG A 52 11.49 -17.10 1.32
C ARG A 52 11.68 -17.19 2.83
N ASN A 53 12.87 -16.76 3.25
CA ASN A 53 13.19 -16.64 4.67
C ASN A 53 12.62 -15.34 5.25
N TRP A 54 11.58 -15.44 6.04
CA TRP A 54 10.98 -14.33 6.76
C TRP A 54 11.91 -13.87 7.90
N ARG A 55 12.09 -12.54 7.99
CA ARG A 55 12.89 -11.92 9.05
C ARG A 55 12.02 -10.99 9.88
N TYR A 56 12.17 -11.08 11.21
CA TYR A 56 11.56 -10.14 12.14
C TYR A 56 12.46 -8.93 12.37
N GLY A 57 11.88 -7.75 12.59
CA GLY A 57 12.59 -6.53 12.96
C GLY A 57 12.61 -5.46 11.87
N TRP A 58 11.91 -5.68 10.74
CA TRP A 58 11.73 -4.62 9.75
C TRP A 58 10.91 -3.48 10.36
N LYS A 59 11.31 -2.23 10.09
CA LYS A 59 10.69 -1.03 10.65
C LYS A 59 10.33 -0.06 9.52
N SER A 60 9.13 0.52 9.60
CA SER A 60 8.71 1.60 8.68
C SER A 60 9.54 2.88 8.90
N SER A 61 10.17 3.06 10.06
CA SER A 61 11.11 4.13 10.38
C SER A 61 12.17 3.62 11.33
N GLN A 62 13.43 4.00 11.11
CA GLN A 62 14.57 3.63 11.96
C GLN A 62 14.47 4.15 13.41
N MET A 63 13.70 5.21 13.64
CA MET A 63 13.50 5.81 14.96
C MET A 63 12.55 5.01 15.86
N LEU A 64 11.88 3.96 15.34
CA LEU A 64 10.83 3.24 16.04
C LEU A 64 11.38 1.97 16.69
N GLY A 65 10.89 1.64 17.91
CA GLY A 65 11.40 0.54 18.73
C GLY A 65 10.97 -0.86 18.28
N PHE A 66 9.82 -0.97 17.58
CA PHE A 66 9.22 -2.27 17.22
C PHE A 66 9.23 -2.49 15.72
N GLY A 67 9.37 -3.73 15.32
CA GLY A 67 9.36 -4.15 13.92
C GLY A 67 8.27 -5.19 13.64
N HIS A 68 8.12 -5.52 12.37
CA HIS A 68 7.25 -6.60 11.89
C HIS A 68 8.05 -7.58 11.03
N TRP A 69 7.40 -8.65 10.60
CA TRP A 69 7.99 -9.63 9.70
C TRP A 69 8.06 -9.08 8.27
N ASN A 70 9.14 -9.41 7.59
CA ASN A 70 9.38 -8.94 6.22
C ASN A 70 10.13 -9.98 5.38
N VAL A 71 9.84 -9.98 4.09
CA VAL A 71 10.60 -10.64 3.02
C VAL A 71 10.92 -9.60 1.97
N VAL A 72 12.18 -9.38 1.66
CA VAL A 72 12.63 -8.50 0.58
C VAL A 72 12.70 -9.31 -0.72
N LEU A 73 12.05 -8.82 -1.77
CA LEU A 73 12.03 -9.41 -3.11
C LEU A 73 12.88 -8.61 -4.10
N SER A 74 13.21 -7.36 -3.78
CA SER A 74 14.17 -6.52 -4.50
C SER A 74 15.27 -6.07 -3.57
N ASP A 75 16.50 -6.01 -4.06
CA ASP A 75 17.69 -5.70 -3.27
C ASP A 75 18.28 -4.30 -3.52
N SER A 76 17.61 -3.44 -4.32
CA SER A 76 18.13 -2.10 -4.60
C SER A 76 18.36 -1.30 -3.33
N LYS A 77 19.56 -0.75 -3.19
CA LYS A 77 19.99 0.11 -2.07
C LYS A 77 19.84 1.59 -2.39
N ILE A 78 19.53 1.91 -3.64
CA ILE A 78 19.36 3.29 -4.12
C ILE A 78 17.88 3.65 -4.08
N GLU A 79 17.56 4.75 -3.45
CA GLU A 79 16.18 5.24 -3.35
C GLU A 79 15.63 5.52 -4.75
N ARG A 80 14.44 5.00 -5.05
CA ARG A 80 13.73 5.16 -6.32
C ARG A 80 14.46 4.60 -7.56
N GLU A 81 15.47 3.75 -7.41
CA GLU A 81 16.04 3.03 -8.54
C GLU A 81 15.09 1.93 -9.04
N GLU A 82 15.04 1.70 -10.34
CA GLU A 82 14.25 0.64 -10.93
C GLU A 82 14.82 -0.74 -10.55
N VAL A 83 13.95 -1.61 -10.01
CA VAL A 83 14.31 -2.97 -9.56
C VAL A 83 13.67 -4.07 -10.40
N TYR A 84 13.05 -3.73 -11.51
CA TYR A 84 12.29 -4.68 -12.33
C TYR A 84 13.07 -5.95 -12.68
N HIS A 85 14.35 -5.83 -13.02
CA HIS A 85 15.20 -6.96 -13.38
C HIS A 85 15.74 -7.73 -12.17
N GLU A 86 15.63 -7.18 -10.96
CA GLU A 86 16.13 -7.80 -9.73
C GLU A 86 15.10 -8.68 -9.05
N VAL A 87 13.79 -8.40 -9.26
CA VAL A 87 12.73 -9.22 -8.67
C VAL A 87 12.54 -10.54 -9.40
N PRO A 88 12.01 -11.59 -8.73
CA PRO A 88 11.68 -12.87 -9.35
C PRO A 88 10.74 -12.73 -10.54
N GLN A 89 10.82 -13.67 -11.52
CA GLN A 89 9.99 -13.62 -12.72
C GLN A 89 8.49 -13.56 -12.42
N CYS A 90 7.99 -14.35 -11.47
CA CYS A 90 6.58 -14.33 -11.08
C CYS A 90 6.12 -12.96 -10.56
N ILE A 91 7.01 -12.20 -9.92
CA ILE A 91 6.72 -10.83 -9.47
C ILE A 91 6.72 -9.85 -10.65
N ARG A 92 7.61 -10.04 -11.65
CA ARG A 92 7.56 -9.26 -12.91
C ARG A 92 6.26 -9.52 -13.67
N ASP A 93 5.89 -10.78 -13.84
CA ASP A 93 4.65 -11.15 -14.54
C ASP A 93 3.41 -10.55 -13.86
N LEU A 94 3.38 -10.58 -12.54
CA LEU A 94 2.32 -9.96 -11.74
C LEU A 94 2.31 -8.43 -11.88
N TRP A 95 3.48 -7.78 -11.83
CA TRP A 95 3.61 -6.33 -12.03
C TRP A 95 3.16 -5.91 -13.42
N ASP A 96 3.60 -6.62 -14.46
CA ASP A 96 3.23 -6.35 -15.87
C ASP A 96 1.73 -6.52 -16.12
N TYR A 97 1.09 -7.40 -15.34
CA TYR A 97 -0.37 -7.52 -15.36
C TYR A 97 -1.07 -6.36 -14.65
N ILE A 98 -0.59 -5.98 -13.45
CA ILE A 98 -1.25 -5.00 -12.57
C ILE A 98 -1.04 -3.57 -13.05
N GLN A 99 0.18 -3.21 -13.37
CA GLN A 99 0.61 -1.85 -13.65
C GLN A 99 -0.27 -1.16 -14.72
N PRO A 100 -0.48 -1.69 -15.94
CA PRO A 100 -1.25 -1.00 -16.98
C PRO A 100 -2.77 -1.01 -16.76
N ARG A 101 -3.26 -1.80 -15.79
CA ARG A 101 -4.70 -2.00 -15.57
C ARG A 101 -5.24 -1.25 -14.36
N PHE A 102 -4.44 -1.09 -13.34
CA PHE A 102 -4.93 -0.61 -12.04
C PHE A 102 -4.17 0.61 -11.52
N LEU A 103 -2.97 0.89 -12.01
CA LEU A 103 -2.25 2.10 -11.63
C LEU A 103 -2.65 3.27 -12.56
N PRO A 104 -2.73 4.51 -12.04
CA PRO A 104 -3.16 5.67 -12.83
C PRO A 104 -2.17 6.05 -13.93
N THR A 105 -0.93 5.63 -13.80
CA THR A 105 0.16 5.79 -14.78
C THR A 105 0.82 4.44 -15.02
N THR A 106 1.79 4.37 -15.94
CA THR A 106 2.61 3.18 -16.15
C THR A 106 3.98 3.33 -15.46
N PRO A 107 4.02 3.25 -14.10
CA PRO A 107 5.25 3.49 -13.35
C PRO A 107 6.27 2.36 -13.55
N VAL A 108 7.55 2.69 -13.32
CA VAL A 108 8.59 1.67 -13.16
C VAL A 108 8.58 1.12 -11.75
N LEU A 109 8.87 -0.18 -11.58
CA LEU A 109 8.93 -0.83 -10.27
C LEU A 109 10.22 -0.42 -9.55
N VAL A 110 10.10 0.16 -8.36
CA VAL A 110 11.25 0.62 -7.55
C VAL A 110 11.42 -0.15 -6.25
N ARG A 111 10.42 -0.96 -5.86
CA ARG A 111 10.52 -1.80 -4.67
C ARG A 111 9.47 -2.91 -4.67
N ALA A 112 9.88 -4.10 -4.23
CA ALA A 112 8.98 -5.24 -4.01
C ALA A 112 9.37 -5.95 -2.71
N TYR A 113 8.37 -6.20 -1.85
CA TYR A 113 8.56 -6.89 -0.57
C TYR A 113 7.23 -7.45 -0.05
N SER A 114 7.31 -8.34 0.91
CA SER A 114 6.14 -8.82 1.65
C SER A 114 6.28 -8.51 3.13
N ASN A 115 5.21 -8.02 3.75
CA ASN A 115 5.10 -7.78 5.19
C ASN A 115 4.12 -8.75 5.82
N ALA A 116 4.39 -9.12 7.08
CA ALA A 116 3.48 -9.95 7.85
C ALA A 116 3.30 -9.44 9.27
N HIS A 117 2.04 -9.48 9.75
CA HIS A 117 1.64 -9.09 11.08
C HIS A 117 0.94 -10.25 11.78
N THR A 118 1.41 -10.57 12.97
CA THR A 118 0.75 -11.48 13.92
C THR A 118 0.04 -10.67 15.01
N TYR A 119 -0.69 -11.31 15.92
CA TYR A 119 -1.22 -10.62 17.09
C TYR A 119 -0.10 -9.93 17.88
N GLY A 120 -0.35 -8.69 18.27
CA GLY A 120 0.63 -7.84 18.97
C GLY A 120 1.73 -7.23 18.08
N VAL A 121 1.68 -7.47 16.78
CA VAL A 121 2.61 -6.89 15.80
C VAL A 121 1.84 -6.05 14.81
N GLU A 122 2.15 -4.76 14.74
CA GLU A 122 1.54 -3.83 13.77
C GLU A 122 2.59 -2.86 13.21
N GLY A 123 2.23 -2.18 12.13
CA GLY A 123 3.05 -1.11 11.57
C GLY A 123 2.89 0.21 12.32
N TYR A 124 3.71 1.17 11.95
CA TYR A 124 3.56 2.57 12.37
C TYR A 124 2.94 3.39 11.24
N ILE A 125 2.27 4.49 11.59
CA ILE A 125 1.79 5.46 10.61
C ILE A 125 2.99 6.04 9.88
N HIS A 126 2.98 5.93 8.55
CA HIS A 126 4.06 6.40 7.68
C HIS A 126 3.53 6.77 6.29
N ARG A 127 4.40 7.33 5.49
CA ARG A 127 4.23 7.52 4.05
C ARG A 127 5.22 6.62 3.34
N ASP A 128 4.86 6.12 2.18
CA ASP A 128 5.74 5.28 1.38
C ASP A 128 6.73 6.08 0.54
N SER A 129 6.35 7.30 0.20
CA SER A 129 7.15 8.30 -0.52
C SER A 129 6.77 9.71 -0.08
N LYS A 130 7.62 10.67 -0.36
CA LYS A 130 7.33 12.10 -0.25
C LYS A 130 6.71 12.69 -1.53
N PHE A 131 6.62 11.89 -2.59
CA PHE A 131 6.12 12.27 -3.90
C PHE A 131 4.72 11.67 -4.12
N ALA A 132 3.75 12.53 -4.38
CA ALA A 132 2.36 12.13 -4.62
C ALA A 132 2.19 11.33 -5.93
N GLU A 133 3.07 11.52 -6.89
CA GLU A 133 3.08 10.78 -8.15
C GLU A 133 3.58 9.34 -8.03
N ASP A 134 4.31 9.00 -6.96
CA ASP A 134 4.69 7.62 -6.68
C ASP A 134 3.46 6.81 -6.28
N GLN A 135 3.42 5.55 -6.65
CA GLN A 135 2.26 4.69 -6.41
C GLN A 135 2.66 3.48 -5.56
N THR A 136 1.85 3.19 -4.56
CA THR A 136 1.92 1.94 -3.80
C THR A 136 0.76 1.02 -4.18
N CYS A 137 1.09 -0.23 -4.44
CA CYS A 137 0.15 -1.30 -4.69
C CYS A 137 0.31 -2.36 -3.59
N ILE A 138 -0.74 -2.59 -2.81
CA ILE A 138 -0.81 -3.66 -1.79
C ILE A 138 -1.70 -4.77 -2.31
N ILE A 139 -1.22 -6.02 -2.23
CA ILE A 139 -1.99 -7.22 -2.56
C ILE A 139 -2.11 -8.06 -1.30
N TYR A 140 -3.34 -8.36 -0.88
CA TYR A 140 -3.61 -9.23 0.28
C TYR A 140 -3.58 -10.69 -0.16
N VAL A 141 -2.78 -11.51 0.51
CA VAL A 141 -2.47 -12.88 0.06
C VAL A 141 -3.10 -13.98 0.93
N GLU A 142 -3.74 -13.62 2.05
CA GLU A 142 -4.38 -14.60 2.93
C GLU A 142 -5.80 -14.95 2.49
N LYS A 143 -6.06 -16.25 2.40
CA LYS A 143 -7.39 -16.81 2.10
C LYS A 143 -8.32 -16.71 3.32
N ASP A 144 -9.63 -16.76 3.07
CA ASP A 144 -10.68 -16.91 4.08
C ASP A 144 -10.66 -15.88 5.22
N TRP A 145 -10.17 -14.65 4.93
CA TRP A 145 -10.08 -13.58 5.92
C TRP A 145 -11.46 -13.17 6.44
N LYS A 146 -11.58 -13.07 7.77
CA LYS A 146 -12.82 -12.67 8.43
C LYS A 146 -12.72 -11.24 8.98
N PRO A 147 -13.81 -10.44 8.93
CA PRO A 147 -13.79 -9.06 9.43
C PRO A 147 -13.37 -8.93 10.89
N GLU A 148 -13.78 -9.88 11.75
CA GLU A 148 -13.44 -9.90 13.17
C GLU A 148 -11.97 -10.18 13.47
N TRP A 149 -11.18 -10.53 12.47
CA TRP A 149 -9.74 -10.70 12.60
C TRP A 149 -8.96 -9.38 12.51
N ALA A 150 -9.64 -8.26 12.20
CA ALA A 150 -9.02 -6.93 12.04
C ALA A 150 -7.93 -6.93 10.95
N GLY A 151 -6.82 -6.25 11.17
CA GLY A 151 -5.70 -6.25 10.23
C GLY A 151 -5.88 -5.32 9.03
N GLU A 152 -6.73 -4.31 9.16
CA GLU A 152 -6.97 -3.32 8.10
C GLU A 152 -5.70 -2.55 7.72
N THR A 153 -5.60 -2.16 6.46
CA THR A 153 -4.75 -1.02 6.10
C THR A 153 -5.58 0.23 6.30
N VAL A 154 -5.16 1.10 7.22
CA VAL A 154 -5.85 2.32 7.59
C VAL A 154 -5.13 3.51 6.99
N PHE A 155 -5.87 4.40 6.34
CA PHE A 155 -5.40 5.63 5.72
C PHE A 155 -5.88 6.81 6.54
N LEU A 156 -5.02 7.83 6.70
CA LEU A 156 -5.27 8.95 7.60
C LEU A 156 -5.02 10.28 6.89
N ASN A 157 -5.77 11.32 7.32
CA ASN A 157 -5.50 12.70 6.94
C ASN A 157 -4.29 13.27 7.71
N GLU A 158 -4.02 14.56 7.52
CA GLU A 158 -2.89 15.23 8.19
C GLU A 158 -3.10 15.35 9.71
N ASP A 159 -4.34 15.43 10.16
CA ASP A 159 -4.70 15.55 11.58
C ASP A 159 -4.68 14.20 12.31
N GLY A 160 -4.56 13.10 11.56
CA GLY A 160 -4.50 11.74 12.09
C GLY A 160 -5.86 11.04 12.16
N ASP A 161 -6.92 11.64 11.60
CA ASP A 161 -8.21 11.01 11.49
C ASP A 161 -8.25 10.00 10.34
N VAL A 162 -9.03 8.94 10.51
CA VAL A 162 -9.18 7.88 9.52
C VAL A 162 -10.08 8.34 8.37
N ILE A 163 -9.53 8.40 7.16
CA ILE A 163 -10.28 8.71 5.93
C ILE A 163 -10.74 7.45 5.21
N LYS A 164 -10.01 6.34 5.35
CA LYS A 164 -10.38 5.05 4.77
C LYS A 164 -9.74 3.90 5.53
N ALA A 165 -10.46 2.78 5.62
CA ALA A 165 -9.93 1.52 6.13
C ALA A 165 -10.23 0.40 5.12
N VAL A 166 -9.23 -0.43 4.82
CA VAL A 166 -9.33 -1.52 3.85
C VAL A 166 -9.05 -2.84 4.55
N LEU A 167 -10.08 -3.67 4.69
CA LEU A 167 -9.95 -5.02 5.22
C LEU A 167 -9.17 -5.92 4.25
N PRO A 168 -8.32 -6.81 4.77
CA PRO A 168 -7.74 -7.88 3.97
C PRO A 168 -8.82 -8.70 3.26
N ARG A 169 -8.57 -9.03 2.00
CA ARG A 169 -9.36 -9.99 1.21
C ARG A 169 -8.44 -10.63 0.20
N TYR A 170 -8.49 -11.95 0.10
CA TYR A 170 -7.63 -12.69 -0.82
C TYR A 170 -7.65 -12.12 -2.24
N GLY A 171 -6.47 -11.81 -2.80
CA GLY A 171 -6.31 -11.24 -4.13
C GLY A 171 -6.80 -9.79 -4.29
N ARG A 172 -7.21 -9.10 -3.20
CA ARG A 172 -7.54 -7.67 -3.27
C ARG A 172 -6.30 -6.87 -3.56
N ILE A 173 -6.41 -5.99 -4.56
CA ILE A 173 -5.43 -4.97 -4.89
C ILE A 173 -5.89 -3.66 -4.25
N THR A 174 -5.01 -2.98 -3.51
CA THR A 174 -5.23 -1.59 -3.05
C THR A 174 -4.12 -0.71 -3.59
N VAL A 175 -4.49 0.31 -4.37
CA VAL A 175 -3.56 1.26 -5.00
C VAL A 175 -3.79 2.65 -4.43
N PHE A 176 -2.72 3.36 -4.11
CA PHE A 176 -2.77 4.71 -3.57
C PHE A 176 -1.47 5.49 -3.82
N PRO A 177 -1.52 6.84 -3.82
CA PRO A 177 -0.33 7.69 -3.86
C PRO A 177 0.61 7.45 -2.68
N GLY A 178 1.92 7.50 -2.96
CA GLY A 178 2.96 7.20 -1.97
C GLY A 178 3.00 8.18 -0.78
N ASP A 179 2.45 9.38 -0.93
CA ASP A 179 2.45 10.42 0.10
C ASP A 179 1.23 10.38 1.04
N ILE A 180 0.29 9.44 0.87
CA ILE A 180 -0.84 9.27 1.80
C ILE A 180 -0.37 8.56 3.06
N LYS A 181 -0.65 9.16 4.23
CA LYS A 181 -0.39 8.54 5.54
C LYS A 181 -1.21 7.26 5.69
N HIS A 182 -0.54 6.17 6.06
CA HIS A 182 -1.22 4.90 6.27
C HIS A 182 -0.48 4.01 7.27
N VAL A 183 -1.18 2.96 7.71
CA VAL A 183 -0.63 1.93 8.60
C VAL A 183 -1.31 0.59 8.35
N GLY A 184 -0.53 -0.50 8.35
CA GLY A 184 -1.06 -1.84 8.48
C GLY A 184 -1.31 -2.14 9.96
N ARG A 185 -2.57 -2.30 10.36
CA ARG A 185 -2.92 -2.67 11.74
C ARG A 185 -2.60 -4.14 12.02
N GLY A 186 -2.32 -4.42 13.28
CA GLY A 186 -2.17 -5.78 13.78
C GLY A 186 -3.48 -6.56 13.72
N VAL A 187 -3.37 -7.88 13.74
CA VAL A 187 -4.55 -8.74 13.79
C VAL A 187 -5.12 -8.85 15.20
N SER A 188 -6.41 -9.11 15.32
CA SER A 188 -7.04 -9.32 16.62
C SER A 188 -6.56 -10.63 17.25
N ARG A 189 -6.69 -10.74 18.59
CA ARG A 189 -6.27 -11.94 19.36
C ARG A 189 -6.98 -13.23 18.95
N ILE A 190 -8.12 -13.14 18.28
CA ILE A 190 -8.91 -14.29 17.82
C ILE A 190 -8.54 -14.71 16.38
N CYS A 191 -7.65 -13.99 15.72
CA CYS A 191 -7.17 -14.37 14.40
C CYS A 191 -6.24 -15.58 14.51
N PRO A 192 -6.55 -16.72 13.88
CA PRO A 192 -5.73 -17.94 13.99
C PRO A 192 -4.57 -17.97 12.99
N THR A 193 -4.43 -16.96 12.16
CA THR A 193 -3.45 -16.90 11.07
C THR A 193 -2.65 -15.59 11.09
N ILE A 194 -1.75 -15.44 10.14
CA ILE A 194 -0.91 -14.27 9.95
C ILE A 194 -1.49 -13.38 8.85
N ARG A 195 -1.43 -12.06 9.02
CA ARG A 195 -1.77 -11.10 7.97
C ARG A 195 -0.57 -10.87 7.09
N ARG A 196 -0.58 -11.32 5.85
CA ARG A 196 0.47 -11.05 4.87
C ARG A 196 -0.02 -10.18 3.74
N VAL A 197 0.87 -9.33 3.24
CA VAL A 197 0.65 -8.50 2.07
C VAL A 197 1.90 -8.50 1.20
N LEU A 198 1.71 -8.57 -0.11
CA LEU A 198 2.75 -8.24 -1.09
C LEU A 198 2.62 -6.75 -1.41
N VAL A 199 3.72 -6.02 -1.37
CA VAL A 199 3.79 -4.58 -1.63
C VAL A 199 4.70 -4.34 -2.82
N LEU A 200 4.16 -3.63 -3.82
CA LEU A 200 4.87 -3.20 -5.01
C LEU A 200 4.80 -1.68 -5.08
N LYS A 201 5.95 -1.01 -5.18
CA LYS A 201 6.03 0.45 -5.27
C LYS A 201 6.57 0.86 -6.63
N GLY A 202 5.96 1.87 -7.22
CA GLY A 202 6.36 2.41 -8.50
C GLY A 202 6.53 3.91 -8.49
N LYS A 203 7.43 4.42 -9.32
CA LYS A 203 7.58 5.85 -9.66
C LYS A 203 7.21 6.09 -11.12
N PRO A 204 6.81 7.31 -11.53
CA PRO A 204 6.63 7.65 -12.93
C PRO A 204 7.89 7.33 -13.76
N ARG A 205 7.70 7.01 -15.04
CA ARG A 205 8.81 6.98 -16.01
C ARG A 205 9.25 8.43 -16.26
N GLU A 206 10.55 8.63 -16.25
CA GLU A 206 11.18 9.90 -16.64
C GLU A 206 11.11 10.06 -18.16
#